data_7e33083efede425455e24169789e6961
#
_entry.id   7e33083efede425455e24169789e6961
#
_cell.length_a   1.000
_cell.length_b   1.000
_cell.length_c   1.000
_cell.angle_alpha   90.00
_cell.angle_beta   90.00
_cell.angle_gamma   90.00
#
_symmetry.space_group_name_H-M   'P 1'
#
loop_
_entity.id
_entity.type
_entity.pdbx_description
1 polymer ?
#
loop_
_entity_poly.entity_id
_entity_poly.type
_entity_poly.pdbx_seq_one_letter_code
_entity_poly.pdbx_strand_id
1 'polypeptide(L)'
;MGRLWLFDETINTDVLAPGFYMKSPLAELSKHCLEAVRPEFASKVQKGDVVLAGENMGVGSSREQAAEVLKFLGISCVIAKSFAGIFYRNAINLGLPAFLLPKDSQLPKEFVDGTSVIFDFENSTLFQEESGIQINLDPLPEFLRELINDGGLVSHLEKRFDGK
;
A
#
# COMPACT_ATOMS: atom_id res chain seq x y z
N MET A 1 -13.24 -4.88 4.87
CA MET A 1 -12.65 -6.20 5.14
C MET A 1 -11.86 -6.65 3.94
N GLY A 2 -10.66 -7.12 4.15
CA GLY A 2 -9.75 -7.60 3.13
C GLY A 2 -8.85 -8.68 3.67
N ARG A 3 -7.97 -9.20 2.83
CA ARG A 3 -6.94 -10.17 3.19
C ARG A 3 -5.61 -9.46 3.42
N LEU A 4 -4.84 -9.97 4.36
CA LEU A 4 -3.45 -9.53 4.57
C LEU A 4 -2.52 -10.28 3.61
N TRP A 5 -1.74 -9.53 2.85
CA TRP A 5 -0.61 -10.02 2.07
C TRP A 5 0.67 -9.64 2.81
N LEU A 6 1.32 -10.63 3.41
CA LEU A 6 2.51 -10.43 4.22
C LEU A 6 3.76 -10.79 3.43
N PHE A 7 4.73 -9.87 3.41
CA PHE A 7 6.02 -10.03 2.75
C PHE A 7 7.16 -9.79 3.74
N ASP A 8 7.99 -10.79 3.93
CA ASP A 8 9.17 -10.71 4.81
C ASP A 8 10.39 -10.14 4.08
N GLU A 9 10.45 -10.30 2.75
CA GLU A 9 11.51 -9.76 1.92
C GLU A 9 11.34 -8.28 1.61
N THR A 10 12.43 -7.62 1.21
CA THR A 10 12.39 -6.25 0.72
C THR A 10 11.71 -6.19 -0.65
N ILE A 11 10.64 -5.44 -0.75
CA ILE A 11 9.89 -5.24 -1.99
C ILE A 11 10.40 -3.99 -2.70
N ASN A 12 11.06 -4.17 -3.84
CA ASN A 12 11.56 -3.07 -4.66
C ASN A 12 10.58 -2.68 -5.78
N THR A 13 10.86 -1.56 -6.44
CA THR A 13 9.99 -1.03 -7.51
C THR A 13 9.94 -1.92 -8.73
N ASP A 14 10.99 -2.70 -9.01
CA ASP A 14 11.02 -3.59 -10.17
C ASP A 14 10.13 -4.83 -9.95
N VAL A 15 10.04 -5.30 -8.73
CA VAL A 15 9.11 -6.39 -8.33
C VAL A 15 7.65 -5.92 -8.40
N LEU A 16 7.38 -4.67 -8.03
CA LEU A 16 6.03 -4.09 -8.09
C LEU A 16 5.59 -3.80 -9.52
N ALA A 17 6.46 -3.20 -10.30
CA ALA A 17 6.19 -2.79 -11.68
C ALA A 17 7.39 -3.19 -12.57
N PRO A 18 7.43 -4.46 -13.05
CA PRO A 18 8.58 -4.97 -13.79
C PRO A 18 8.91 -4.13 -15.02
N GLY A 19 10.21 -3.83 -15.19
CA GLY A 19 10.70 -2.93 -16.24
C GLY A 19 10.29 -3.34 -17.65
N PHE A 20 10.16 -4.64 -17.90
CA PHE A 20 9.74 -5.17 -19.20
C PHE A 20 8.33 -4.68 -19.62
N TYR A 21 7.43 -4.48 -18.64
CA TYR A 21 6.03 -4.09 -18.89
C TYR A 21 5.76 -2.60 -18.69
N MET A 22 6.79 -1.78 -18.41
CA MET A 22 6.62 -0.36 -18.09
C MET A 22 5.98 0.49 -19.18
N LYS A 23 6.08 0.06 -20.44
CA LYS A 23 5.44 0.73 -21.59
C LYS A 23 4.05 0.18 -21.90
N SER A 24 3.61 -0.85 -21.19
CA SER A 24 2.28 -1.43 -21.35
C SER A 24 1.23 -0.58 -20.64
N PRO A 25 -0.05 -0.69 -21.04
CA PRO A 25 -1.13 -0.09 -20.26
C PRO A 25 -1.13 -0.59 -18.81
N LEU A 26 -1.59 0.25 -17.87
CA LEU A 26 -1.58 -0.07 -16.44
C LEU A 26 -2.28 -1.41 -16.12
N ALA A 27 -3.38 -1.69 -16.80
CA ALA A 27 -4.09 -2.96 -16.63
C ALA A 27 -3.25 -4.20 -17.00
N GLU A 28 -2.37 -4.07 -17.98
CA GLU A 28 -1.44 -5.15 -18.34
C GLU A 28 -0.28 -5.23 -17.36
N LEU A 29 0.36 -4.10 -17.07
CA LEU A 29 1.45 -4.02 -16.08
C LEU A 29 1.01 -4.62 -14.73
N SER A 30 -0.22 -4.33 -14.29
CA SER A 30 -0.74 -4.79 -13.01
C SER A 30 -0.85 -6.32 -12.89
N LYS A 31 -1.01 -7.03 -14.00
CA LYS A 31 -1.02 -8.51 -14.01
C LYS A 31 0.32 -9.12 -13.60
N HIS A 32 1.39 -8.35 -13.73
CA HIS A 32 2.77 -8.75 -13.42
C HIS A 32 3.26 -8.21 -12.07
N CYS A 33 2.39 -7.52 -11.32
CA CYS A 33 2.74 -7.01 -10.00
C CYS A 33 3.09 -8.16 -9.07
N LEU A 34 4.30 -8.09 -8.49
CA LEU A 34 4.82 -9.07 -7.53
C LEU A 34 5.00 -10.50 -8.10
N GLU A 35 4.90 -10.71 -9.41
CA GLU A 35 4.98 -12.06 -10.00
C GLU A 35 6.28 -12.80 -9.70
N ALA A 36 7.39 -12.07 -9.53
CA ALA A 36 8.70 -12.66 -9.23
C ALA A 36 8.80 -13.23 -7.80
N VAL A 37 8.01 -12.72 -6.86
CA VAL A 37 8.04 -13.12 -5.43
C VAL A 37 6.75 -13.78 -4.97
N ARG A 38 5.63 -13.44 -5.59
CA ARG A 38 4.31 -13.98 -5.29
C ARG A 38 3.49 -14.10 -6.58
N PRO A 39 3.72 -15.16 -7.40
CA PRO A 39 3.12 -15.31 -8.72
C PRO A 39 1.58 -15.22 -8.75
N GLU A 40 0.94 -15.65 -7.66
CA GLU A 40 -0.52 -15.62 -7.55
C GLU A 40 -1.09 -14.28 -7.12
N PHE A 41 -0.26 -13.31 -6.72
CA PHE A 41 -0.73 -12.04 -6.13
C PHE A 41 -1.72 -11.32 -7.04
N ALA A 42 -1.29 -10.95 -8.24
CA ALA A 42 -2.10 -10.15 -9.16
C ALA A 42 -3.43 -10.81 -9.55
N SER A 43 -3.48 -12.16 -9.56
CA SER A 43 -4.69 -12.90 -9.90
C SER A 43 -5.65 -13.13 -8.73
N LYS A 44 -5.14 -13.08 -7.50
CA LYS A 44 -5.92 -13.38 -6.29
C LYS A 44 -6.21 -12.19 -5.40
N VAL A 45 -5.48 -11.08 -5.60
CA VAL A 45 -5.71 -9.86 -4.83
C VAL A 45 -7.11 -9.30 -5.09
N GLN A 46 -7.74 -8.80 -4.05
CA GLN A 46 -9.09 -8.25 -4.12
C GLN A 46 -9.11 -6.82 -3.57
N LYS A 47 -10.10 -6.06 -4.00
CA LYS A 47 -10.34 -4.72 -3.47
C LYS A 47 -10.55 -4.78 -1.96
N GLY A 48 -9.78 -3.98 -1.24
CA GLY A 48 -9.83 -3.93 0.22
C GLY A 48 -8.69 -4.70 0.89
N ASP A 49 -7.92 -5.49 0.13
CA ASP A 49 -6.76 -6.21 0.67
C ASP A 49 -5.69 -5.22 1.17
N VAL A 50 -4.87 -5.69 2.08
CA VAL A 50 -3.78 -4.93 2.72
C VAL A 50 -2.46 -5.61 2.42
N VAL A 51 -1.45 -4.82 2.05
CA VAL A 51 -0.06 -5.27 1.93
C VAL A 51 0.70 -4.85 3.18
N LEU A 52 1.37 -5.80 3.84
CA LEU A 52 2.29 -5.53 4.93
C LEU A 52 3.68 -6.04 4.54
N ALA A 53 4.63 -5.13 4.48
CA ALA A 53 6.01 -5.40 4.06
C ALA A 53 7.02 -5.08 5.18
N GLY A 54 8.24 -5.54 4.99
CA GLY A 54 9.36 -5.27 5.89
C GLY A 54 9.95 -3.86 5.71
N GLU A 55 11.27 -3.79 5.75
CA GLU A 55 12.00 -2.53 5.59
C GLU A 55 12.18 -2.13 4.13
N ASN A 56 12.35 -0.81 3.91
CA ASN A 56 12.63 -0.22 2.59
C ASN A 56 11.60 -0.58 1.51
N MET A 57 10.31 -0.65 1.88
CA MET A 57 9.24 -0.91 0.91
C MET A 57 9.28 0.09 -0.24
N GLY A 58 9.36 -0.42 -1.47
CA GLY A 58 9.39 0.39 -2.67
C GLY A 58 10.75 0.97 -3.03
N VAL A 59 11.85 0.44 -2.45
CA VAL A 59 13.22 0.84 -2.81
C VAL A 59 13.49 0.58 -4.29
N GLY A 60 14.33 1.42 -4.90
CA GLY A 60 14.76 1.28 -6.30
C GLY A 60 14.56 2.56 -7.10
N SER A 61 13.92 2.46 -8.26
CA SER A 61 13.72 3.60 -9.15
C SER A 61 12.54 4.49 -8.71
N SER A 62 12.49 5.70 -9.25
CA SER A 62 11.43 6.69 -8.97
C SER A 62 10.11 6.42 -9.70
N ARG A 63 9.92 5.23 -10.29
CA ARG A 63 8.73 4.93 -11.08
C ARG A 63 7.44 4.97 -10.26
N GLU A 64 6.55 5.87 -10.65
CA GLU A 64 5.25 6.06 -10.02
C GLU A 64 4.36 4.82 -10.15
N GLN A 65 4.53 4.07 -11.24
CA GLN A 65 3.80 2.85 -11.53
C GLN A 65 3.92 1.80 -10.42
N ALA A 66 5.01 1.80 -9.66
CA ALA A 66 5.19 0.87 -8.53
C ALA A 66 4.08 1.04 -7.47
N ALA A 67 3.64 2.26 -7.18
CA ALA A 67 2.51 2.53 -6.30
C ALA A 67 1.17 2.43 -7.05
N GLU A 68 1.15 2.85 -8.31
CA GLU A 68 -0.05 2.89 -9.15
C GLU A 68 -0.65 1.50 -9.38
N VAL A 69 0.18 0.48 -9.60
CA VAL A 69 -0.31 -0.91 -9.76
C VAL A 69 -1.00 -1.44 -8.52
N LEU A 70 -0.51 -1.13 -7.32
CA LEU A 70 -1.15 -1.53 -6.06
C LEU A 70 -2.52 -0.86 -5.89
N LYS A 71 -2.60 0.44 -6.18
CA LYS A 71 -3.87 1.16 -6.16
C LYS A 71 -4.85 0.59 -7.19
N PHE A 72 -4.39 0.35 -8.41
CA PHE A 72 -5.21 -0.22 -9.49
C PHE A 72 -5.77 -1.60 -9.12
N LEU A 73 -4.98 -2.43 -8.45
CA LEU A 73 -5.40 -3.75 -7.97
C LEU A 73 -6.35 -3.69 -6.77
N GLY A 74 -6.60 -2.51 -6.22
CA GLY A 74 -7.56 -2.31 -5.15
C GLY A 74 -7.02 -2.45 -3.74
N ILE A 75 -5.70 -2.43 -3.58
CA ILE A 75 -5.08 -2.41 -2.24
C ILE A 75 -5.59 -1.19 -1.46
N SER A 76 -6.11 -1.44 -0.26
CA SER A 76 -6.65 -0.41 0.61
C SER A 76 -5.58 0.32 1.41
N CYS A 77 -4.49 -0.35 1.72
CA CYS A 77 -3.38 0.19 2.50
C CYS A 77 -2.10 -0.61 2.26
N VAL A 78 -0.99 0.10 2.22
CA VAL A 78 0.35 -0.50 2.32
C VAL A 78 0.92 -0.15 3.69
N ILE A 79 1.32 -1.15 4.44
CA ILE A 79 1.95 -1.01 5.76
C ILE A 79 3.38 -1.53 5.66
N ALA A 80 4.33 -0.85 6.26
CA ALA A 80 5.73 -1.28 6.25
C ALA A 80 6.47 -0.84 7.51
N LYS A 81 7.59 -1.49 7.80
CA LYS A 81 8.53 -1.04 8.84
C LYS A 81 9.22 0.26 8.44
N SER A 82 9.52 0.41 7.16
CA SER A 82 10.03 1.64 6.56
C SER A 82 9.72 1.67 5.06
N PHE A 83 9.70 2.87 4.48
CA PHE A 83 9.50 3.09 3.05
C PHE A 83 10.71 3.78 2.43
N ALA A 84 10.98 3.45 1.16
CA ALA A 84 11.78 4.33 0.32
C ALA A 84 11.01 5.64 0.09
N GLY A 85 11.68 6.78 0.27
CA GLY A 85 11.02 8.09 0.29
C GLY A 85 10.25 8.42 -0.98
N ILE A 86 10.77 8.06 -2.14
CA ILE A 86 10.11 8.31 -3.44
C ILE A 86 8.84 7.46 -3.57
N PHE A 87 8.91 6.18 -3.23
CA PHE A 87 7.73 5.31 -3.25
C PHE A 87 6.64 5.83 -2.31
N TYR A 88 7.00 6.19 -1.08
CA TYR A 88 6.07 6.75 -0.10
C TYR A 88 5.35 7.98 -0.64
N ARG A 89 6.12 8.93 -1.20
CA ARG A 89 5.57 10.14 -1.81
C ARG A 89 4.63 9.82 -2.97
N ASN A 90 5.01 8.91 -3.85
CA ASN A 90 4.17 8.50 -4.97
C ASN A 90 2.87 7.84 -4.49
N ALA A 91 2.93 6.98 -3.49
CA ALA A 91 1.74 6.36 -2.90
C ALA A 91 0.76 7.41 -2.35
N ILE A 92 1.24 8.32 -1.53
CA ILE A 92 0.42 9.40 -0.96
C ILE A 92 -0.16 10.30 -2.07
N ASN A 93 0.64 10.69 -3.04
CA ASN A 93 0.20 11.54 -4.16
C ASN A 93 -0.88 10.86 -5.03
N LEU A 94 -0.87 9.54 -5.10
CA LEU A 94 -1.89 8.76 -5.79
C LEU A 94 -3.14 8.48 -4.93
N GLY A 95 -3.13 8.88 -3.66
CA GLY A 95 -4.19 8.58 -2.71
C GLY A 95 -4.20 7.12 -2.24
N LEU A 96 -3.07 6.43 -2.31
CA LEU A 96 -2.88 5.11 -1.73
C LEU A 96 -2.39 5.28 -0.28
N PRO A 97 -3.17 4.86 0.73
CA PRO A 97 -2.74 4.93 2.12
C PRO A 97 -1.46 4.12 2.35
N ALA A 98 -0.46 4.75 2.93
CA ALA A 98 0.82 4.14 3.30
C ALA A 98 1.15 4.49 4.75
N PHE A 99 1.24 3.47 5.60
CA PHE A 99 1.42 3.61 7.04
C PHE A 99 2.68 2.89 7.53
N LEU A 100 3.31 3.46 8.54
CA LEU A 100 4.41 2.81 9.22
C LEU A 100 3.92 1.98 10.41
N LEU A 101 4.55 0.83 10.60
CA LEU A 101 4.52 0.17 11.89
C LEU A 101 5.30 1.01 12.90
N PRO A 102 4.82 1.16 14.15
CA PRO A 102 5.58 1.88 15.17
C PRO A 102 6.98 1.28 15.33
N LYS A 103 7.97 2.17 15.54
CA LYS A 103 9.35 1.76 15.73
C LYS A 103 9.46 0.74 16.87
N ASP A 104 10.27 -0.29 16.66
CA ASP A 104 10.50 -1.39 17.60
C ASP A 104 9.25 -2.24 17.93
N SER A 105 8.12 -2.02 17.24
CA SER A 105 6.95 -2.88 17.38
C SER A 105 7.21 -4.25 16.73
N GLN A 106 6.69 -5.28 17.40
CA GLN A 106 6.64 -6.63 16.83
C GLN A 106 5.24 -6.91 16.33
N LEU A 107 5.16 -7.47 15.12
CA LEU A 107 3.88 -7.93 14.59
C LEU A 107 3.39 -9.11 15.44
N PRO A 108 2.16 -9.06 15.99
CA PRO A 108 1.60 -10.21 16.70
C PRO A 108 1.56 -11.44 15.80
N LYS A 109 1.82 -12.61 16.37
CA LYS A 109 1.88 -13.89 15.64
C LYS A 109 0.59 -14.27 14.91
N GLU A 110 -0.51 -13.66 15.28
CA GLU A 110 -1.83 -13.83 14.67
C GLU A 110 -1.95 -13.16 13.29
N PHE A 111 -1.10 -12.17 13.02
CA PHE A 111 -1.03 -11.52 11.71
C PHE A 111 -0.16 -12.34 10.77
N VAL A 112 -0.74 -13.38 10.20
CA VAL A 112 -0.09 -14.23 9.20
C VAL A 112 -0.65 -13.95 7.80
N ASP A 113 0.12 -14.35 6.79
CA ASP A 113 -0.30 -14.21 5.41
C ASP A 113 -1.67 -14.86 5.16
N GLY A 114 -2.55 -14.14 4.48
CA GLY A 114 -3.87 -14.63 4.12
C GLY A 114 -4.97 -14.40 5.14
N THR A 115 -4.67 -13.91 6.36
CA THR A 115 -5.71 -13.65 7.37
C THR A 115 -6.65 -12.52 6.97
N SER A 116 -7.89 -12.61 7.46
CA SER A 116 -8.89 -11.54 7.31
C SER A 116 -8.56 -10.37 8.22
N VAL A 117 -8.49 -9.18 7.63
CA VAL A 117 -8.17 -7.94 8.35
C VAL A 117 -9.13 -6.82 7.98
N ILE A 118 -9.28 -5.88 8.90
CA ILE A 118 -10.01 -4.62 8.71
C ILE A 118 -9.02 -3.48 8.93
N PHE A 119 -8.78 -2.70 7.90
CA PHE A 119 -7.99 -1.47 7.99
C PHE A 119 -8.92 -0.30 8.30
N ASP A 120 -8.63 0.41 9.38
CA ASP A 120 -9.32 1.64 9.78
C ASP A 120 -8.39 2.83 9.54
N PHE A 121 -8.67 3.57 8.47
CA PHE A 121 -7.90 4.75 8.09
C PHE A 121 -8.00 5.87 9.12
N GLU A 122 -9.20 6.11 9.67
CA GLU A 122 -9.44 7.21 10.60
C GLU A 122 -8.71 7.02 11.92
N ASN A 123 -8.69 5.80 12.43
CA ASN A 123 -8.04 5.47 13.69
C ASN A 123 -6.59 4.98 13.51
N SER A 124 -6.10 4.86 12.27
CA SER A 124 -4.77 4.33 11.95
C SER A 124 -4.53 2.95 12.60
N THR A 125 -5.46 2.02 12.39
CA THR A 125 -5.39 0.70 12.99
C THR A 125 -5.61 -0.41 11.99
N LEU A 126 -5.04 -1.58 12.27
CA LEU A 126 -5.32 -2.81 11.56
C LEU A 126 -5.83 -3.85 12.55
N PHE A 127 -7.01 -4.36 12.32
CA PHE A 127 -7.68 -5.34 13.16
C PHE A 127 -7.70 -6.71 12.46
N GLN A 128 -7.29 -7.75 13.17
CA GLN A 128 -7.36 -9.13 12.69
C GLN A 128 -8.62 -9.77 13.26
N GLU A 129 -9.53 -10.18 12.37
CA GLU A 129 -10.90 -10.57 12.77
C GLU A 129 -10.96 -11.82 13.63
N GLU A 130 -10.19 -12.83 13.30
CA GLU A 130 -10.30 -14.15 13.93
C GLU A 130 -9.84 -14.14 15.39
N SER A 131 -8.74 -13.44 15.68
CA SER A 131 -8.19 -13.33 17.05
C SER A 131 -8.76 -12.16 17.83
N GLY A 132 -9.35 -11.17 17.16
CA GLY A 132 -9.77 -9.92 17.79
C GLY A 132 -8.63 -8.97 18.12
N ILE A 133 -7.40 -9.24 17.63
CA ILE A 133 -6.22 -8.42 17.94
C ILE A 133 -6.16 -7.24 16.99
N GLN A 134 -5.87 -6.07 17.55
CA GLN A 134 -5.65 -4.83 16.83
C GLN A 134 -4.20 -4.37 17.01
N ILE A 135 -3.61 -3.87 15.94
CA ILE A 135 -2.35 -3.14 15.99
C ILE A 135 -2.59 -1.67 15.63
N ASN A 136 -1.88 -0.79 16.31
CA ASN A 136 -1.87 0.64 15.99
C ASN A 136 -0.74 0.91 15.00
N LEU A 137 -1.00 1.77 14.03
CA LEU A 137 -0.04 2.25 13.06
C LEU A 137 0.38 3.68 13.43
N ASP A 138 1.53 4.12 12.95
CA ASP A 138 1.92 5.52 13.14
C ASP A 138 0.93 6.43 12.41
N PRO A 139 0.30 7.38 13.11
CA PRO A 139 -0.73 8.22 12.50
C PRO A 139 -0.13 9.14 11.44
N LEU A 140 -0.84 9.31 10.33
CA LEU A 140 -0.46 10.28 9.31
C LEU A 140 -0.76 11.71 9.78
N PRO A 141 0.10 12.70 9.43
CA PRO A 141 -0.22 14.11 9.56
C PRO A 141 -1.54 14.46 8.85
N GLU A 142 -2.29 15.40 9.39
CA GLU A 142 -3.62 15.74 8.88
C GLU A 142 -3.62 16.12 7.40
N PHE A 143 -2.65 16.91 6.96
CA PHE A 143 -2.55 17.32 5.55
C PHE A 143 -2.35 16.14 4.59
N LEU A 144 -1.68 15.05 5.00
CA LEU A 144 -1.56 13.83 4.20
C LEU A 144 -2.87 13.03 4.21
N ARG A 145 -3.59 13.02 5.33
CA ARG A 145 -4.91 12.38 5.43
C ARG A 145 -5.91 13.05 4.50
N GLU A 146 -5.94 14.39 4.48
CA GLU A 146 -6.80 15.16 3.56
C GLU A 146 -6.48 14.83 2.11
N LEU A 147 -5.21 14.77 1.75
CA LEU A 147 -4.76 14.48 0.40
C LEU A 147 -5.18 13.08 -0.05
N ILE A 148 -5.04 12.08 0.82
CA ILE A 148 -5.50 10.72 0.55
C ILE A 148 -7.02 10.66 0.44
N ASN A 149 -7.76 11.31 1.34
CA ASN A 149 -9.22 11.35 1.33
C ASN A 149 -9.78 12.02 0.07
N ASP A 150 -9.06 12.98 -0.48
CA ASP A 150 -9.41 13.62 -1.75
C ASP A 150 -9.12 12.75 -2.98
N GLY A 151 -8.50 11.60 -2.79
CA GLY A 151 -8.14 10.68 -3.88
C GLY A 151 -6.77 10.90 -4.50
N GLY A 152 -5.93 11.69 -3.86
CA GLY A 152 -4.58 12.02 -4.27
C GLY A 152 -4.35 13.50 -4.59
N LEU A 153 -3.13 13.82 -4.97
CA LEU A 153 -2.69 15.22 -5.18
C LEU A 153 -3.49 15.96 -6.26
N VAL A 154 -3.72 15.31 -7.40
CA VAL A 154 -4.44 15.95 -8.52
C VAL A 154 -5.86 16.30 -8.10
N SER A 155 -6.61 15.35 -7.57
CA SER A 155 -7.97 15.57 -7.08
C SER A 155 -8.03 16.59 -5.95
N HIS A 156 -7.05 16.59 -5.05
CA HIS A 156 -6.94 17.56 -3.96
C HIS A 156 -6.76 18.98 -4.50
N LEU A 157 -5.89 19.18 -5.49
CA LEU A 157 -5.67 20.47 -6.12
C LEU A 157 -6.91 20.95 -6.90
N GLU A 158 -7.55 20.06 -7.65
CA GLU A 158 -8.80 20.38 -8.37
C GLU A 158 -9.86 20.91 -7.40
N LYS A 159 -10.12 20.24 -6.28
CA LYS A 159 -11.06 20.70 -5.26
C LYS A 159 -10.71 22.08 -4.71
N ARG A 160 -9.42 22.37 -4.51
CA ARG A 160 -8.97 23.70 -4.01
C ARG A 160 -9.14 24.81 -5.03
N PHE A 161 -9.04 24.50 -6.33
CA PHE A 161 -9.19 25.51 -7.40
C PHE A 161 -10.65 25.69 -7.83
N ASP A 162 -11.46 24.63 -7.81
CA ASP A 162 -12.89 24.69 -8.17
C ASP A 162 -13.75 25.33 -7.06
N GLY A 163 -13.24 25.40 -5.84
CA GLY A 163 -13.90 26.03 -4.69
C GLY A 163 -13.66 27.54 -4.55
N LYS A 164 -13.14 28.23 -5.60
CA LYS A 164 -12.89 29.69 -5.63
C LYS A 164 -13.88 30.40 -6.52
#